data_37097af07f4a86c4b2b4f84b190829cf
#
_entry.id   37097af07f4a86c4b2b4f84b190829cf
#
_cell.length_a   1.000
_cell.length_b   1.000
_cell.length_c   1.000
_cell.angle_alpha   90.00
_cell.angle_beta   90.00
_cell.angle_gamma   90.00
#
_symmetry.space_group_name_H-M   'P 1'
#
loop_
_entity.id
_entity.type
_entity.pdbx_description
1 polymer ?
#
loop_
_entity_poly.entity_id
_entity_poly.type
_entity_poly.pdbx_seq_one_letter_code
_entity_poly.pdbx_strand_id
1 'polypeptide(L)'
;MERPVTTGRPSPECRAGWRFGVSPDRNRCDVRRYEGTVYDSNRWAGFELRPGDIIISSPPKSGTTWTQMICALLILQEPQIPLPVDKLSPWIDMVTRARREVVAYLQAQTLRRFIKTHTPLDGIPNDPTVTYICVGRAAVVKNAWKRHRSNRVS
;
A
#
# COMPACT_ATOMS: atom_id res chain seq x y z
N MET A 1 2.34 -19.82 0.88
CA MET A 1 1.53 -19.76 -0.36
C MET A 1 0.26 -19.00 -0.02
N GLU A 2 0.22 -17.71 -0.35
CA GLU A 2 -0.88 -16.82 0.00
C GLU A 2 -2.00 -17.02 -1.01
N ARG A 3 -3.18 -17.39 -0.54
CA ARG A 3 -4.36 -17.48 -1.41
C ARG A 3 -5.03 -16.11 -1.46
N PRO A 4 -5.28 -15.54 -2.64
CA PRO A 4 -6.13 -14.37 -2.75
C PRO A 4 -7.58 -14.74 -2.42
N VAL A 5 -8.18 -14.06 -1.45
CA VAL A 5 -9.61 -14.20 -1.17
C VAL A 5 -10.36 -13.37 -2.22
N THR A 6 -10.88 -14.04 -3.24
CA THR A 6 -11.76 -13.42 -4.23
C THR A 6 -13.18 -13.37 -3.67
N THR A 7 -13.63 -12.24 -3.18
CA THR A 7 -15.06 -11.98 -2.98
C THR A 7 -15.55 -11.09 -4.14
N GLY A 8 -16.15 -11.74 -5.11
CA GLY A 8 -16.49 -11.13 -6.40
C GLY A 8 -17.82 -10.38 -6.42
N ARG A 9 -18.16 -9.53 -5.42
CA ARG A 9 -19.25 -8.57 -5.55
C ARG A 9 -18.84 -7.23 -4.93
N PRO A 10 -19.05 -6.10 -5.64
CA PRO A 10 -18.84 -4.78 -5.04
C PRO A 10 -19.75 -4.60 -3.82
N SER A 11 -19.24 -3.87 -2.82
CA SER A 11 -19.98 -3.58 -1.59
C SER A 11 -21.30 -2.84 -1.89
N PRO A 12 -22.31 -2.90 -1.00
CA PRO A 12 -23.57 -2.16 -1.16
C PRO A 12 -23.37 -0.65 -1.37
N GLU A 13 -22.35 -0.08 -0.78
CA GLU A 13 -21.96 1.35 -0.91
C GLU A 13 -21.51 1.69 -2.33
N CYS A 14 -20.81 0.81 -3.01
CA CYS A 14 -20.44 0.98 -4.42
C CYS A 14 -21.65 0.96 -5.35
N ARG A 15 -22.73 0.23 -5.00
CA ARG A 15 -23.98 0.19 -5.80
C ARG A 15 -24.83 1.42 -5.60
N ALA A 16 -24.83 2.04 -4.43
CA ALA A 16 -25.66 3.21 -4.13
C ALA A 16 -25.22 4.45 -4.91
N GLY A 17 -23.92 4.64 -5.13
CA GLY A 17 -23.35 5.78 -5.87
C GLY A 17 -23.81 5.86 -7.34
N TRP A 18 -24.07 4.73 -7.98
CA TRP A 18 -24.52 4.69 -9.38
C TRP A 18 -25.94 5.22 -9.60
N ARG A 19 -26.79 5.26 -8.57
CA ARG A 19 -28.17 5.72 -8.69
C ARG A 19 -28.33 7.24 -8.73
N PHE A 20 -27.33 7.99 -8.28
CA PHE A 20 -27.39 9.45 -8.14
C PHE A 20 -26.43 10.24 -9.03
N GLY A 21 -25.85 9.60 -10.04
CA GLY A 21 -24.93 10.28 -10.98
C GLY A 21 -23.60 10.74 -10.36
N VAL A 22 -23.37 10.46 -9.09
CA VAL A 22 -22.08 10.64 -8.43
C VAL A 22 -21.28 9.38 -8.74
N SER A 23 -20.23 9.51 -9.55
CA SER A 23 -19.28 8.44 -9.76
C SER A 23 -18.64 8.14 -8.40
N PRO A 24 -18.91 6.99 -7.78
CA PRO A 24 -18.11 6.61 -6.61
C PRO A 24 -16.67 6.57 -7.08
N ASP A 25 -15.79 7.11 -6.28
CA ASP A 25 -14.35 7.10 -6.56
C ASP A 25 -13.95 5.69 -7.03
N ARG A 26 -13.72 5.56 -8.34
CA ARG A 26 -13.43 4.25 -8.98
C ARG A 26 -12.24 3.56 -8.33
N ASN A 27 -11.35 4.35 -7.72
CA ASN A 27 -10.18 3.84 -7.02
C ASN A 27 -10.53 3.08 -5.73
N ARG A 28 -11.72 3.27 -5.17
CA ARG A 28 -12.12 2.68 -3.89
C ARG A 28 -12.84 1.34 -4.04
N CYS A 29 -13.43 1.08 -5.20
CA CYS A 29 -14.27 -0.11 -5.42
C CYS A 29 -13.52 -1.30 -6.00
N ASP A 30 -12.33 -1.09 -6.58
CA ASP A 30 -11.57 -2.12 -7.29
C ASP A 30 -10.36 -2.65 -6.50
N VAL A 31 -10.21 -2.26 -5.23
CA VAL A 31 -9.09 -2.70 -4.40
C VAL A 31 -9.29 -4.15 -3.95
N ARG A 32 -8.37 -5.02 -4.36
CA ARG A 32 -8.40 -6.44 -4.01
C ARG A 32 -8.00 -6.66 -2.57
N ARG A 33 -8.77 -7.50 -1.84
CA ARG A 33 -8.41 -7.86 -0.47
C ARG A 33 -7.32 -8.93 -0.43
N TYR A 34 -6.32 -8.67 0.41
CA TYR A 34 -5.23 -9.59 0.75
C TYR A 34 -5.14 -9.73 2.26
N GLU A 35 -5.11 -10.96 2.72
CA GLU A 35 -4.99 -11.30 4.13
C GLU A 35 -3.90 -12.35 4.29
N GLY A 36 -2.93 -12.08 5.14
CA GLY A 36 -1.86 -12.99 5.52
C GLY A 36 -1.79 -13.15 7.03
N THR A 37 -0.88 -14.00 7.51
CA THR A 37 -0.71 -14.24 8.95
C THR A 37 -0.36 -12.98 9.75
N VAL A 38 0.34 -12.04 9.12
CA VAL A 38 0.89 -10.84 9.79
C VAL A 38 0.44 -9.53 9.17
N TYR A 39 -0.34 -9.54 8.09
CA TYR A 39 -0.86 -8.35 7.43
C TYR A 39 -2.28 -8.53 6.89
N ASP A 40 -3.02 -7.43 6.80
CA ASP A 40 -4.37 -7.35 6.22
C ASP A 40 -4.50 -6.03 5.42
N SER A 41 -4.76 -6.15 4.13
CA SER A 41 -4.93 -4.99 3.24
C SER A 41 -6.13 -4.12 3.60
N ASN A 42 -7.13 -4.65 4.33
CA ASN A 42 -8.26 -3.85 4.81
C ASN A 42 -7.83 -2.69 5.72
N ARG A 43 -6.62 -2.74 6.26
CA ARG A 43 -6.05 -1.65 7.07
C ARG A 43 -5.73 -0.38 6.26
N TRP A 44 -5.72 -0.47 4.93
CA TRP A 44 -5.66 0.68 4.03
C TRP A 44 -7.02 1.42 3.92
N ALA A 45 -8.14 0.78 4.27
CA ALA A 45 -9.46 1.37 4.15
C ALA A 45 -9.57 2.67 4.97
N GLY A 46 -9.89 3.80 4.32
CA GLY A 46 -9.99 5.10 4.98
C GLY A 46 -8.66 5.69 5.45
N PHE A 47 -7.51 5.18 4.98
CA PHE A 47 -6.24 5.86 5.17
C PHE A 47 -6.08 6.95 4.09
N GLU A 48 -5.82 8.16 4.54
CA GLU A 48 -5.64 9.31 3.65
C GLU A 48 -4.18 9.40 3.19
N LEU A 49 -3.99 9.21 1.89
CA LEU A 49 -2.72 9.44 1.22
C LEU A 49 -2.49 10.95 1.08
N ARG A 50 -1.24 11.37 1.06
CA ARG A 50 -0.84 12.75 0.82
C ARG A 50 -0.06 12.84 -0.49
N PRO A 51 -0.20 13.92 -1.26
CA PRO A 51 0.65 14.18 -2.40
C PRO A 51 2.13 14.06 -2.03
N GLY A 52 2.87 13.28 -2.82
CA GLY A 52 4.27 13.01 -2.56
C GLY A 52 4.57 11.84 -1.63
N ASP A 53 3.59 11.16 -1.05
CA ASP A 53 3.82 9.90 -0.32
C ASP A 53 4.54 8.88 -1.19
N ILE A 54 5.32 8.02 -0.55
CA ILE A 54 5.97 6.88 -1.19
C ILE A 54 5.43 5.61 -0.56
N ILE A 55 4.84 4.73 -1.36
CA ILE A 55 4.38 3.42 -0.90
C ILE A 55 5.39 2.36 -1.34
N ILE A 56 5.95 1.63 -0.37
CA ILE A 56 6.89 0.54 -0.62
C ILE A 56 6.16 -0.78 -0.47
N SER A 57 5.73 -1.35 -1.60
CA SER A 57 5.06 -2.64 -1.66
C SER A 57 6.07 -3.73 -2.00
N SER A 58 6.18 -4.73 -1.12
CA SER A 58 7.08 -5.86 -1.34
C SER A 58 6.61 -7.10 -0.61
N PRO A 59 6.78 -8.30 -1.16
CA PRO A 59 6.62 -9.53 -0.39
C PRO A 59 7.60 -9.60 0.79
N PRO A 60 7.27 -10.34 1.85
CA PRO A 60 8.22 -10.58 2.94
C PRO A 60 9.58 -11.09 2.42
N LYS A 61 10.67 -10.65 3.06
CA LYS A 61 12.05 -11.07 2.73
C LYS A 61 12.51 -10.74 1.28
N SER A 62 11.91 -9.74 0.64
CA SER A 62 12.25 -9.31 -0.73
C SER A 62 13.03 -7.99 -0.82
N GLY A 63 13.66 -7.55 0.28
CA GLY A 63 14.48 -6.34 0.28
C GLY A 63 13.77 -5.08 0.76
N THR A 64 12.62 -5.20 1.43
CA THR A 64 11.85 -4.05 1.94
C THR A 64 12.69 -3.10 2.78
N THR A 65 13.45 -3.62 3.75
CA THR A 65 14.30 -2.81 4.63
C THR A 65 15.35 -2.02 3.86
N TRP A 66 15.96 -2.63 2.85
CA TRP A 66 16.91 -1.94 1.97
C TRP A 66 16.25 -0.78 1.22
N THR A 67 15.06 -1.01 0.67
CA THR A 67 14.30 0.04 -0.03
C THR A 67 13.90 1.16 0.93
N GLN A 68 13.45 0.83 2.14
CA GLN A 68 13.17 1.82 3.17
C GLN A 68 14.39 2.65 3.53
N MET A 69 15.57 2.03 3.67
CA MET A 69 16.83 2.72 3.95
C MET A 69 17.23 3.66 2.81
N ILE A 70 17.11 3.21 1.55
CA ILE A 70 17.35 4.05 0.37
C ILE A 70 16.42 5.26 0.36
N CYS A 71 15.12 5.06 0.59
CA CYS A 71 14.15 6.16 0.68
C CYS A 71 14.50 7.13 1.81
N ALA A 72 14.89 6.61 2.99
CA ALA A 72 15.29 7.45 4.12
C ALA A 72 16.49 8.33 3.77
N LEU A 73 17.56 7.77 3.20
CA LEU A 73 18.74 8.52 2.79
C LEU A 73 18.42 9.59 1.75
N LEU A 74 17.58 9.27 0.77
CA LEU A 74 17.20 10.22 -0.29
C LEU A 74 16.30 11.35 0.22
N ILE A 75 15.42 11.07 1.20
CA ILE A 75 14.51 12.07 1.77
C ILE A 75 15.20 12.95 2.79
N LEU A 76 15.98 12.35 3.69
CA LEU A 76 16.66 13.08 4.75
C LEU A 76 17.91 13.80 4.25
N GLN A 77 18.55 13.27 3.19
CA GLN A 77 19.83 13.77 2.66
C GLN A 77 20.95 13.85 3.72
N GLU A 78 20.85 12.99 4.73
CA GLU A 78 21.79 12.88 5.84
C GLU A 78 22.45 11.51 5.83
N PRO A 79 23.77 11.42 6.09
CA PRO A 79 24.49 10.15 6.10
C PRO A 79 24.11 9.26 7.30
N GLN A 80 23.58 9.87 8.35
CA GLN A 80 23.12 9.16 9.55
C GLN A 80 21.61 9.25 9.66
N ILE A 81 20.96 8.08 9.73
CA ILE A 81 19.52 7.99 9.89
C ILE A 81 19.17 8.17 11.39
N PRO A 82 18.41 9.21 11.75
CA PRO A 82 18.24 9.63 13.14
C PRO A 82 17.35 8.67 13.95
N LEU A 83 16.57 7.82 13.29
CA LEU A 83 15.61 6.91 13.93
C LEU A 83 15.67 5.53 13.26
N PRO A 84 15.29 4.47 13.98
CA PRO A 84 15.11 3.16 13.37
C PRO A 84 14.15 3.22 12.16
N VAL A 85 14.45 2.47 11.11
CA VAL A 85 13.72 2.51 9.83
C VAL A 85 12.23 2.16 9.97
N ASP A 86 11.86 1.33 10.93
CA ASP A 86 10.46 0.98 11.23
C ASP A 86 9.68 2.16 11.86
N LYS A 87 10.38 3.14 12.42
CA LYS A 87 9.79 4.40 12.89
C LYS A 87 9.66 5.41 11.75
N LEU A 88 10.64 5.49 10.88
CA LEU A 88 10.58 6.39 9.72
C LEU A 88 9.55 5.92 8.68
N SER A 89 9.46 4.62 8.48
CA SER A 89 8.60 3.97 7.50
C SER A 89 7.73 2.88 8.15
N PRO A 90 6.67 3.27 8.85
CA PRO A 90 5.79 2.33 9.54
C PRO A 90 5.12 1.36 8.57
N TRP A 91 4.86 0.15 9.07
CA TRP A 91 4.17 -0.88 8.33
C TRP A 91 2.66 -0.79 8.58
N ILE A 92 1.91 -0.22 7.63
CA ILE A 92 0.50 0.12 7.82
C ILE A 92 -0.43 -1.08 7.93
N ASP A 93 -0.21 -2.12 7.13
CA ASP A 93 -1.06 -3.31 7.06
C ASP A 93 -0.69 -4.41 8.06
N MET A 94 0.29 -4.17 8.97
CA MET A 94 0.68 -5.10 10.01
C MET A 94 -0.40 -5.28 11.08
N VAL A 95 -0.85 -6.53 11.32
CA VAL A 95 -1.95 -6.83 12.26
C VAL A 95 -1.53 -6.87 13.73
N THR A 96 -0.23 -6.98 14.04
CA THR A 96 0.29 -7.09 15.42
C THR A 96 0.33 -5.75 16.18
N ARG A 97 0.07 -4.62 15.50
CA ARG A 97 -0.07 -3.30 16.13
C ARG A 97 -1.48 -2.76 15.92
N ALA A 98 -2.00 -1.99 16.86
CA ALA A 98 -3.30 -1.33 16.68
C ALA A 98 -3.25 -0.38 15.48
N ARG A 99 -4.20 -0.53 14.54
CA ARG A 99 -4.28 0.30 13.32
C ARG A 99 -4.29 1.80 13.65
N ARG A 100 -5.08 2.20 14.63
CA ARG A 100 -5.21 3.60 15.08
C ARG A 100 -3.86 4.23 15.42
N GLU A 101 -2.97 3.46 16.07
CA GLU A 101 -1.65 3.95 16.48
C GLU A 101 -0.73 4.16 15.28
N VAL A 102 -0.73 3.20 14.34
CA VAL A 102 0.07 3.31 13.11
C VAL A 102 -0.41 4.47 12.25
N VAL A 103 -1.73 4.64 12.10
CA VAL A 103 -2.33 5.74 11.33
C VAL A 103 -2.03 7.08 11.99
N ALA A 104 -2.25 7.21 13.31
CA ALA A 104 -1.95 8.45 14.04
C ALA A 104 -0.47 8.84 13.91
N TYR A 105 0.42 7.85 14.02
CA TYR A 105 1.85 8.07 13.86
C TYR A 105 2.22 8.54 12.44
N LEU A 106 1.65 7.92 11.41
CA LEU A 106 1.83 8.35 10.02
C LEU A 106 1.26 9.74 9.76
N GLN A 107 0.11 10.07 10.37
CA GLN A 107 -0.51 11.38 10.23
C GLN A 107 0.30 12.49 10.92
N ALA A 108 1.00 12.17 12.01
CA ALA A 108 1.85 13.11 12.73
C ALA A 108 3.19 13.40 12.02
N GLN A 109 3.59 12.60 11.04
CA GLN A 109 4.83 12.83 10.30
C GLN A 109 4.73 14.11 9.46
N THR A 110 5.71 15.00 9.62
CA THR A 110 5.83 16.27 8.88
C THR A 110 6.70 16.16 7.64
N LEU A 111 7.62 15.21 7.61
CA LEU A 111 8.46 14.93 6.46
C LEU A 111 7.69 14.14 5.39
N ARG A 112 8.25 14.05 4.19
CA ARG A 112 7.74 13.19 3.13
C ARG A 112 7.65 11.75 3.65
N ARG A 113 6.42 11.20 3.67
CA ARG A 113 6.18 9.88 4.20
C ARG A 113 6.61 8.81 3.19
N PHE A 114 7.20 7.74 3.69
CA PHE A 114 7.42 6.51 2.95
C PHE A 114 6.90 5.35 3.79
N ILE A 115 5.91 4.64 3.26
CA ILE A 115 5.04 3.73 4.00
C ILE A 115 5.28 2.32 3.53
N LYS A 116 5.60 1.43 4.47
CA LYS A 116 5.80 0.01 4.18
C LYS A 116 4.46 -0.72 4.10
N THR A 117 4.34 -1.61 3.11
CA THR A 117 3.26 -2.59 3.02
C THR A 117 3.75 -3.93 2.46
N HIS A 118 3.06 -5.00 2.81
CA HIS A 118 3.21 -6.31 2.15
C HIS A 118 2.02 -6.62 1.24
N THR A 119 1.04 -5.74 1.19
CA THR A 119 -0.07 -5.83 0.24
C THR A 119 0.42 -5.54 -1.18
N PRO A 120 0.08 -6.38 -2.17
CA PRO A 120 0.33 -6.11 -3.59
C PRO A 120 -0.35 -4.83 -4.06
N LEU A 121 0.14 -4.24 -5.17
CA LEU A 121 -0.34 -2.94 -5.67
C LEU A 121 -1.85 -2.92 -5.99
N ASP A 122 -2.43 -4.04 -6.42
CA ASP A 122 -3.86 -4.18 -6.68
C ASP A 122 -4.72 -4.30 -5.41
N GLY A 123 -4.07 -4.31 -4.24
CA GLY A 123 -4.72 -4.34 -2.93
C GLY A 123 -4.56 -3.04 -2.12
N ILE A 124 -3.96 -2.00 -2.70
CA ILE A 124 -3.79 -0.68 -2.06
C ILE A 124 -4.46 0.42 -2.88
N PRO A 125 -4.91 1.51 -2.24
CA PRO A 125 -5.48 2.65 -2.98
C PRO A 125 -4.50 3.16 -4.03
N ASN A 126 -5.02 3.48 -5.22
CA ASN A 126 -4.24 4.09 -6.28
C ASN A 126 -4.49 5.59 -6.33
N ASP A 127 -3.44 6.38 -6.13
CA ASP A 127 -3.47 7.83 -6.16
C ASP A 127 -2.36 8.34 -7.10
N PRO A 128 -2.66 9.12 -8.14
CA PRO A 128 -1.68 9.60 -9.11
C PRO A 128 -0.66 10.58 -8.52
N THR A 129 -0.90 11.13 -7.34
CA THR A 129 0.01 12.04 -6.64
C THR A 129 1.04 11.31 -5.76
N VAL A 130 0.94 9.98 -5.68
CA VAL A 130 1.74 9.10 -4.83
C VAL A 130 2.72 8.29 -5.67
N THR A 131 3.91 8.07 -5.14
CA THR A 131 4.92 7.21 -5.77
C THR A 131 4.81 5.78 -5.22
N TYR A 132 4.68 4.80 -6.11
CA TYR A 132 4.64 3.38 -5.74
C TYR A 132 5.95 2.70 -6.12
N ILE A 133 6.65 2.12 -5.13
CA ILE A 133 7.86 1.32 -5.32
C ILE A 133 7.51 -0.14 -5.07
N CYS A 134 7.57 -0.95 -6.13
CA CYS A 134 7.33 -2.39 -6.02
C CYS A 134 8.67 -3.14 -6.07
N VAL A 135 8.97 -3.87 -5.00
CA VAL A 135 10.20 -4.65 -4.88
C VAL A 135 9.85 -6.12 -4.75
N GLY A 136 10.49 -6.96 -5.55
CA GLY A 136 10.27 -8.40 -5.49
C GLY A 136 11.39 -9.19 -6.15
N ARG A 137 11.45 -10.48 -5.84
CA ARG A 137 12.32 -11.41 -6.58
C ARG A 137 11.71 -11.70 -7.95
N ALA A 138 12.54 -11.99 -8.95
CA ALA A 138 12.13 -12.14 -10.36
C ALA A 138 10.89 -12.99 -10.63
N ALA A 139 10.68 -14.07 -9.89
CA ALA A 139 9.50 -14.95 -10.02
C ALA A 139 8.20 -14.27 -9.53
N VAL A 140 8.27 -13.41 -8.53
CA VAL A 140 7.12 -12.71 -7.94
C VAL A 140 6.73 -11.51 -8.80
N VAL A 141 7.71 -10.76 -9.30
CA VAL A 141 7.51 -9.58 -10.17
C VAL A 141 6.86 -9.97 -11.49
N LYS A 142 7.26 -11.09 -12.10
CA LYS A 142 6.64 -11.57 -13.34
C LYS A 142 5.13 -11.79 -13.22
N ASN A 143 4.65 -12.26 -12.09
CA ASN A 143 3.22 -12.54 -11.87
C ASN A 143 2.41 -11.27 -11.57
N ALA A 144 2.97 -10.30 -10.87
CA ALA A 144 2.34 -8.99 -10.64
C ALA A 144 2.26 -8.19 -11.95
N TRP A 145 3.32 -8.21 -12.76
CA TRP A 145 3.39 -7.50 -14.04
C TRP A 145 2.45 -8.08 -15.11
N LYS A 146 2.29 -9.40 -15.18
CA LYS A 146 1.35 -10.05 -16.10
C LYS A 146 -0.10 -9.64 -15.81
N ARG A 147 -0.49 -9.53 -14.54
CA ARG A 147 -1.84 -9.12 -14.15
C ARG A 147 -2.14 -7.66 -14.49
N HIS A 148 -1.17 -6.78 -14.37
CA HIS A 148 -1.36 -5.36 -14.70
C HIS A 148 -1.52 -5.10 -16.21
N ARG A 149 -0.93 -5.93 -17.08
CA ARG A 149 -1.13 -5.87 -18.53
C ARG A 149 -2.49 -6.38 -18.98
N SER A 150 -3.03 -7.40 -18.30
CA SER A 150 -4.32 -8.02 -18.69
C SER A 150 -5.51 -7.07 -18.50
N ASN A 151 -5.41 -6.09 -17.60
CA ASN A 151 -6.49 -5.13 -17.32
C ASN A 151 -6.46 -3.85 -18.18
N ARG A 152 -5.53 -3.72 -19.14
CA ARG A 152 -5.45 -2.56 -20.05
C ARG A 152 -6.00 -2.82 -21.45
N VAL A 153 -6.50 -4.01 -21.72
CA VAL A 153 -7.07 -4.38 -23.03
C VAL A 153 -8.49 -4.89 -22.76
N SER A 154 -9.39 -3.97 -22.55
CA SER A 154 -10.85 -4.15 -22.71
C SER A 154 -11.49 -2.78 -22.88
#